data_3759522241f0bc79cb92f0562dd7c9e6
#
_entry.id   3759522241f0bc79cb92f0562dd7c9e6
#
_cell.length_a   1.000
_cell.length_b   1.000
_cell.length_c   1.000
_cell.angle_alpha   90.00
_cell.angle_beta   90.00
_cell.angle_gamma   90.00
#
_symmetry.space_group_name_H-M   'P 1'
#
loop_
_entity.id
_entity.type
_entity.pdbx_description
1 polymer ?
#
loop_
_entity_poly.entity_id
_entity_poly.type
_entity_poly.pdbx_seq_one_letter_code
_entity_poly.pdbx_strand_id
1 'polypeptide(L)'
;MHKVLIWDSVQLYPSSGFGSILLWRSFGDKNCSNIISIPQLIEANSDSLRSRYLAWVYELGELRIKGKRLVDHLQLRPGFSYWWMTLLSEKANYSKSPQITDAISLLAFSDWASNKTLDSVTLVSTNQALADCLSLWCEKSGVAFKWEQLAKQTASSSFIRRAYALLPSAMQALIFLMRYLIDRWPLRGVGLNEWRNSVGQITFVSYLFNLEPEAAKTGRHESLYWAHLPQVLKSYGCKTNWLHIYTKSELLPDARKAADFINIFNKSGQAIEKHAVLDTFLSLSVVLLTLKDWALLALKAMSLKDLIDPMSIDKVNLWPLFATDWYQSTVGAVALSNSLYCNLFDAAIKALPKQNAGFYLQENQGWEFALIQTWKISNHCRLIGVPHSSVRFWDLRYFFDPRSYSQSKITPMPLPSQVALNGKAATDAYLAGGYPAEDLIQAEALRYLYLNNVNEVLKVDLQHKKYGLRLLVLGDYLESNTRRQMRLLTQVASLLPDGTIISFKPHPACSIRAEDYPDLSLLIVKESLTKLLFKCDVAYTSSVTSAAVDAYCSGIHVVSVSDPNILNMSPLRRCGDVSFVTTPDDLIMALTSITSTLVADSRRQYFFNLDKGLPRWRHILASAT
;
A
#
# COMPACT_ATOMS: atom_id res chain seq x y z
N MET A 1 20.47 39.21 0.95
CA MET A 1 20.34 38.11 1.94
C MET A 1 19.09 37.28 1.61
N HIS A 2 19.26 36.01 1.25
CA HIS A 2 18.14 35.15 0.88
C HIS A 2 17.70 34.29 2.08
N LYS A 3 16.74 34.80 2.84
CA LYS A 3 16.14 34.10 4.00
C LYS A 3 14.97 33.24 3.54
N VAL A 4 14.96 31.99 3.97
CA VAL A 4 13.92 31.01 3.60
C VAL A 4 13.10 30.65 4.84
N LEU A 5 11.77 30.63 4.67
CA LEU A 5 10.83 30.08 5.64
C LEU A 5 10.27 28.76 5.10
N ILE A 6 10.41 27.67 5.86
CA ILE A 6 9.71 26.41 5.63
C ILE A 6 8.50 26.37 6.55
N TRP A 7 7.30 26.35 5.97
CA TRP A 7 6.05 26.43 6.69
C TRP A 7 5.33 25.07 6.68
N ASP A 8 5.34 24.40 7.84
CA ASP A 8 4.67 23.12 8.08
C ASP A 8 3.58 23.30 9.17
N SER A 9 2.62 24.17 8.85
CA SER A 9 1.50 24.50 9.74
C SER A 9 0.22 24.71 8.94
N VAL A 10 -0.93 24.48 9.59
CA VAL A 10 -2.26 24.80 9.05
C VAL A 10 -2.66 26.27 9.23
N GLN A 11 -1.86 27.03 10.01
CA GLN A 11 -2.07 28.46 10.20
C GLN A 11 -1.64 29.27 8.97
N LEU A 12 -2.04 30.52 8.88
CA LEU A 12 -1.57 31.43 7.84
C LEU A 12 -0.08 31.73 8.04
N TYR A 13 0.68 31.69 6.98
CA TYR A 13 2.09 32.06 6.98
C TYR A 13 2.28 33.60 6.98
N PRO A 14 3.39 34.14 7.50
CA PRO A 14 3.67 35.56 7.50
C PRO A 14 3.88 36.06 6.06
N SER A 15 3.28 37.22 5.72
CA SER A 15 3.31 37.80 4.37
C SER A 15 4.63 38.51 4.02
N SER A 16 5.53 38.73 4.98
CA SER A 16 6.78 39.50 4.79
C SER A 16 7.92 38.97 5.66
N GLY A 17 9.13 39.40 5.36
CA GLY A 17 10.34 39.10 6.15
C GLY A 17 11.21 37.96 5.59
N PHE A 18 10.75 37.26 4.53
CA PHE A 18 11.48 36.16 3.90
C PHE A 18 11.58 36.37 2.38
N GLY A 19 12.71 35.97 1.81
CA GLY A 19 12.92 35.98 0.36
C GLY A 19 12.14 34.89 -0.36
N SER A 20 11.95 33.74 0.31
CA SER A 20 11.09 32.64 -0.17
C SER A 20 10.37 31.96 1.00
N ILE A 21 9.12 31.57 0.75
CA ILE A 21 8.30 30.80 1.69
C ILE A 21 7.99 29.45 1.02
N LEU A 22 8.44 28.35 1.64
CA LEU A 22 8.19 27.00 1.18
C LEU A 22 7.03 26.39 1.98
N LEU A 23 5.96 26.10 1.31
CA LEU A 23 4.79 25.42 1.88
C LEU A 23 5.04 23.91 1.90
N TRP A 24 5.22 23.35 3.10
CA TRP A 24 5.60 21.93 3.25
C TRP A 24 4.45 20.98 2.92
N ARG A 25 3.21 21.35 3.33
CA ARG A 25 2.00 20.54 3.18
C ARG A 25 0.83 21.35 2.64
N SER A 26 1.10 22.29 1.74
CA SER A 26 0.08 23.11 1.09
C SER A 26 0.43 23.36 -0.37
N PHE A 27 -0.59 23.52 -1.20
CA PHE A 27 -0.40 24.01 -2.56
C PHE A 27 -0.24 25.54 -2.51
N GLY A 28 0.65 26.05 -3.33
CA GLY A 28 0.92 27.49 -3.45
C GLY A 28 0.00 28.14 -4.50
N ASP A 29 -0.22 29.44 -4.34
CA ASP A 29 -0.83 30.25 -5.40
C ASP A 29 0.17 30.40 -6.55
N LYS A 30 -0.27 30.05 -7.76
CA LYS A 30 0.54 30.13 -8.99
C LYS A 30 0.99 31.58 -9.32
N ASN A 31 0.31 32.58 -8.75
CA ASN A 31 0.58 33.99 -9.00
C ASN A 31 1.67 34.59 -8.09
N CYS A 32 2.13 33.88 -7.08
CA CYS A 32 3.11 34.35 -6.10
C CYS A 32 4.47 33.69 -6.31
N SER A 33 5.40 34.37 -6.97
CA SER A 33 6.73 33.81 -7.31
C SER A 33 7.65 33.50 -6.12
N ASN A 34 7.40 34.08 -4.95
CA ASN A 34 8.17 33.84 -3.72
C ASN A 34 7.56 32.75 -2.82
N ILE A 35 6.38 32.22 -3.18
CA ILE A 35 5.71 31.12 -2.47
C ILE A 35 5.89 29.83 -3.27
N ILE A 36 6.57 28.87 -2.72
CA ILE A 36 6.92 27.61 -3.35
C ILE A 36 6.20 26.46 -2.65
N SER A 37 5.48 25.63 -3.39
CA SER A 37 4.83 24.43 -2.88
C SER A 37 5.75 23.23 -3.03
N ILE A 38 6.13 22.60 -1.92
CA ILE A 38 6.90 21.35 -1.93
C ILE A 38 6.10 20.22 -2.62
N PRO A 39 4.79 20.02 -2.37
CA PRO A 39 4.00 19.04 -3.13
C PRO A 39 4.04 19.23 -4.65
N GLN A 40 4.03 20.48 -5.14
CA GLN A 40 4.13 20.75 -6.58
C GLN A 40 5.54 20.42 -7.12
N LEU A 41 6.60 20.73 -6.37
CA LEU A 41 7.97 20.34 -6.74
C LEU A 41 8.14 18.82 -6.79
N ILE A 42 7.50 18.08 -5.87
CA ILE A 42 7.50 16.62 -5.87
C ILE A 42 6.84 16.08 -7.15
N GLU A 43 5.68 16.62 -7.52
CA GLU A 43 4.99 16.16 -8.72
C GLU A 43 5.78 16.44 -9.98
N ALA A 44 6.44 17.59 -10.08
CA ALA A 44 7.27 17.97 -11.22
C ALA A 44 8.53 17.11 -11.38
N ASN A 45 9.11 16.61 -10.27
CA ASN A 45 10.39 15.88 -10.26
C ASN A 45 10.26 14.44 -9.75
N SER A 46 9.07 13.87 -9.80
CA SER A 46 8.70 12.64 -9.10
C SER A 46 9.56 11.42 -9.47
N ASP A 47 9.95 11.23 -10.72
CA ASP A 47 10.76 10.08 -11.14
C ASP A 47 12.16 10.14 -10.54
N SER A 48 12.82 11.30 -10.57
CA SER A 48 14.13 11.51 -9.96
C SER A 48 14.08 11.32 -8.44
N LEU A 49 13.10 11.96 -7.79
CA LEU A 49 12.96 11.89 -6.33
C LEU A 49 12.68 10.47 -5.86
N ARG A 50 11.81 9.73 -6.55
CA ARG A 50 11.55 8.31 -6.26
C ARG A 50 12.81 7.47 -6.41
N SER A 51 13.52 7.62 -7.52
CA SER A 51 14.75 6.83 -7.79
C SER A 51 15.82 7.09 -6.74
N ARG A 52 16.01 8.34 -6.33
CA ARG A 52 16.98 8.72 -5.28
C ARG A 52 16.61 8.14 -3.92
N TYR A 53 15.34 8.17 -3.56
CA TYR A 53 14.90 7.55 -2.31
C TYR A 53 15.11 6.03 -2.31
N LEU A 54 14.80 5.35 -3.41
CA LEU A 54 15.03 3.92 -3.56
C LEU A 54 16.52 3.58 -3.51
N ALA A 55 17.37 4.40 -4.15
CA ALA A 55 18.83 4.28 -4.08
C ALA A 55 19.33 4.44 -2.64
N TRP A 56 18.81 5.40 -1.89
CA TRP A 56 19.17 5.58 -0.48
C TRP A 56 18.85 4.34 0.37
N VAL A 57 17.67 3.74 0.19
CA VAL A 57 17.30 2.50 0.89
C VAL A 57 18.25 1.36 0.54
N TYR A 58 18.60 1.21 -0.73
CA TYR A 58 19.56 0.22 -1.19
C TYR A 58 20.94 0.44 -0.57
N GLU A 59 21.47 1.65 -0.64
CA GLU A 59 22.80 2.02 -0.15
C GLU A 59 22.90 1.87 1.37
N LEU A 60 21.83 2.13 2.10
CA LEU A 60 21.75 1.84 3.53
C LEU A 60 21.92 0.33 3.80
N GLY A 61 21.27 -0.53 3.01
CA GLY A 61 21.43 -1.98 3.11
C GLY A 61 22.84 -2.47 2.75
N GLU A 62 23.51 -1.80 1.84
CA GLU A 62 24.89 -2.09 1.39
C GLU A 62 25.97 -1.45 2.29
N LEU A 63 25.57 -0.62 3.27
CA LEU A 63 26.52 0.04 4.20
C LEU A 63 27.39 -1.01 4.90
N ARG A 64 28.72 -0.84 4.78
CA ARG A 64 29.68 -1.76 5.37
C ARG A 64 30.03 -1.35 6.80
N ILE A 65 29.70 -2.22 7.75
CA ILE A 65 29.98 -2.08 9.17
C ILE A 65 30.86 -3.27 9.57
N LYS A 66 32.03 -3.02 10.14
CA LYS A 66 32.97 -4.08 10.53
C LYS A 66 33.23 -5.09 9.42
N GLY A 67 33.36 -4.61 8.18
CA GLY A 67 33.68 -5.43 6.99
C GLY A 67 32.50 -6.18 6.35
N LYS A 68 31.29 -6.18 6.95
CA LYS A 68 30.09 -6.83 6.42
C LYS A 68 29.03 -5.79 6.05
N ARG A 69 28.23 -6.07 5.02
CA ARG A 69 27.08 -5.20 4.68
C ARG A 69 26.02 -5.26 5.79
N LEU A 70 25.26 -4.16 5.98
CA LEU A 70 24.17 -4.13 6.95
C LEU A 70 23.15 -5.26 6.68
N VAL A 71 22.85 -5.52 5.43
CA VAL A 71 21.96 -6.61 5.01
C VAL A 71 22.49 -7.98 5.46
N ASP A 72 23.80 -8.22 5.44
CA ASP A 72 24.41 -9.48 5.87
C ASP A 72 24.49 -9.62 7.40
N HIS A 73 24.57 -8.50 8.13
CA HIS A 73 24.48 -8.51 9.59
C HIS A 73 23.10 -9.00 10.08
N LEU A 74 22.05 -8.68 9.33
CA LEU A 74 20.66 -9.06 9.66
C LEU A 74 20.28 -10.45 9.12
N GLN A 75 21.25 -11.29 8.71
CA GLN A 75 20.96 -12.65 8.28
C GLN A 75 20.30 -13.45 9.41
N LEU A 76 19.06 -13.91 9.17
CA LEU A 76 18.24 -14.66 10.11
C LEU A 76 18.24 -16.17 9.79
N ARG A 77 18.32 -16.52 8.51
CA ARG A 77 18.40 -17.90 8.00
C ARG A 77 19.54 -18.00 6.96
N PRO A 78 20.06 -19.17 6.66
CA PRO A 78 21.03 -19.33 5.57
C PRO A 78 20.48 -18.74 4.26
N GLY A 79 21.24 -17.80 3.66
CA GLY A 79 20.85 -17.12 2.42
C GLY A 79 19.68 -16.13 2.54
N PHE A 80 19.17 -15.86 3.75
CA PHE A 80 18.06 -14.94 3.96
C PHE A 80 18.40 -13.87 4.99
N SER A 81 18.28 -12.61 4.57
CA SER A 81 18.40 -11.47 5.45
C SER A 81 17.05 -10.96 5.91
N TYR A 82 16.91 -10.71 7.19
CA TYR A 82 15.76 -10.03 7.79
C TYR A 82 15.60 -8.58 7.28
N TRP A 83 16.65 -7.98 6.69
CA TRP A 83 16.59 -6.65 6.08
C TRP A 83 15.37 -6.49 5.19
N TRP A 84 15.06 -7.50 4.37
CA TRP A 84 13.95 -7.48 3.42
C TRP A 84 12.57 -7.40 4.08
N MET A 85 12.47 -7.69 5.38
CA MET A 85 11.25 -7.61 6.18
C MET A 85 11.16 -6.36 7.04
N THR A 86 12.17 -5.46 7.01
CA THR A 86 12.15 -4.21 7.77
C THR A 86 11.20 -3.20 7.14
N LEU A 87 10.68 -2.25 7.93
CA LEU A 87 9.88 -1.12 7.44
C LEU A 87 10.65 -0.28 6.42
N LEU A 88 11.98 -0.17 6.58
CA LEU A 88 12.88 0.51 5.64
C LEU A 88 12.84 -0.13 4.25
N SER A 89 12.89 -1.46 4.18
CA SER A 89 12.82 -2.21 2.92
C SER A 89 11.39 -2.35 2.40
N GLU A 90 10.39 -2.46 3.26
CA GLU A 90 8.98 -2.55 2.88
C GLU A 90 8.47 -1.23 2.25
N LYS A 91 8.89 -0.09 2.76
CA LYS A 91 8.56 1.24 2.23
C LYS A 91 7.05 1.52 2.11
N ALA A 92 6.25 1.04 3.07
CA ALA A 92 4.80 1.22 3.08
C ALA A 92 4.43 2.66 3.48
N ASN A 93 4.64 3.61 2.59
CA ASN A 93 4.59 5.05 2.82
C ASN A 93 3.21 5.61 3.23
N TYR A 94 2.13 4.93 2.91
CA TYR A 94 0.77 5.39 3.23
C TYR A 94 0.15 4.70 4.46
N SER A 95 0.81 3.68 5.03
CA SER A 95 0.24 2.91 6.14
C SER A 95 1.17 2.74 7.34
N LYS A 96 2.43 2.37 7.12
CA LYS A 96 3.37 2.04 8.20
C LYS A 96 4.46 3.09 8.38
N SER A 97 4.92 3.73 7.29
CA SER A 97 6.05 4.66 7.26
C SER A 97 5.66 5.99 6.60
N PRO A 98 4.72 6.78 7.17
CA PRO A 98 4.24 8.03 6.57
C PRO A 98 5.34 9.10 6.44
N GLN A 99 6.41 9.02 7.24
CA GLN A 99 7.57 9.91 7.18
C GLN A 99 8.35 9.82 5.85
N ILE A 100 8.09 8.82 5.03
CA ILE A 100 8.63 8.75 3.65
C ILE A 100 8.19 9.98 2.84
N THR A 101 7.01 10.52 3.08
CA THR A 101 6.57 11.78 2.46
C THR A 101 7.51 12.92 2.82
N ASP A 102 7.90 13.05 4.10
CA ASP A 102 8.87 14.07 4.52
C ASP A 102 10.26 13.84 3.93
N ALA A 103 10.68 12.58 3.77
CA ALA A 103 11.95 12.26 3.12
C ALA A 103 11.97 12.71 1.65
N ILE A 104 10.91 12.41 0.89
CA ILE A 104 10.76 12.88 -0.50
C ILE A 104 10.68 14.41 -0.56
N SER A 105 9.98 15.04 0.39
CA SER A 105 9.91 16.51 0.50
C SER A 105 11.27 17.14 0.77
N LEU A 106 12.11 16.53 1.61
CA LEU A 106 13.48 16.98 1.87
C LEU A 106 14.38 16.88 0.63
N LEU A 107 14.24 15.81 -0.16
CA LEU A 107 14.95 15.68 -1.44
C LEU A 107 14.52 16.78 -2.42
N ALA A 108 13.20 17.05 -2.51
CA ALA A 108 12.68 18.14 -3.35
C ALA A 108 13.15 19.52 -2.88
N PHE A 109 13.18 19.75 -1.55
CA PHE A 109 13.76 20.96 -0.97
C PHE A 109 15.24 21.12 -1.31
N SER A 110 16.04 20.07 -1.16
CA SER A 110 17.47 20.08 -1.48
C SER A 110 17.73 20.43 -2.93
N ASP A 111 16.94 19.88 -3.87
CA ASP A 111 17.03 20.19 -5.30
C ASP A 111 16.70 21.66 -5.57
N TRP A 112 15.62 22.17 -4.97
CA TRP A 112 15.25 23.57 -5.10
C TRP A 112 16.31 24.51 -4.54
N ALA A 113 16.96 24.13 -3.44
CA ALA A 113 17.98 24.92 -2.75
C ALA A 113 19.35 24.87 -3.44
N SER A 114 19.67 23.81 -4.19
CA SER A 114 21.00 23.56 -4.78
C SER A 114 21.49 24.67 -5.69
N ASN A 115 20.58 25.38 -6.36
CA ASN A 115 20.87 26.45 -7.31
C ASN A 115 20.73 27.85 -6.67
N LYS A 116 20.73 27.96 -5.33
CA LYS A 116 20.49 29.19 -4.61
C LYS A 116 21.54 29.41 -3.52
N THR A 117 21.93 30.65 -3.34
CA THR A 117 22.75 31.06 -2.19
C THR A 117 21.81 31.46 -1.06
N LEU A 118 21.72 30.62 -0.03
CA LEU A 118 20.85 30.82 1.12
C LEU A 118 21.66 31.34 2.31
N ASP A 119 21.15 32.36 3.01
CA ASP A 119 21.77 32.86 4.23
C ASP A 119 21.20 32.15 5.48
N SER A 120 19.90 31.91 5.49
CA SER A 120 19.26 31.26 6.63
C SER A 120 17.99 30.50 6.23
N VAL A 121 17.73 29.41 6.94
CA VAL A 121 16.49 28.62 6.88
C VAL A 121 15.80 28.64 8.24
N THR A 122 14.55 29.07 8.26
CA THR A 122 13.67 28.98 9.43
C THR A 122 12.62 27.91 9.18
N LEU A 123 12.53 26.91 10.04
CA LEU A 123 11.47 25.89 10.02
C LEU A 123 10.40 26.21 11.06
N VAL A 124 9.14 26.20 10.68
CA VAL A 124 7.98 26.25 11.60
C VAL A 124 7.25 24.92 11.49
N SER A 125 7.39 24.04 12.49
CA SER A 125 6.85 22.67 12.46
C SER A 125 6.73 22.06 13.86
N THR A 126 5.88 21.03 14.00
CA THR A 126 5.82 20.15 15.17
C THR A 126 6.76 18.93 15.06
N ASN A 127 7.41 18.71 13.90
CA ASN A 127 8.15 17.49 13.58
C ASN A 127 9.64 17.64 13.91
N GLN A 128 10.07 17.05 15.04
CA GLN A 128 11.47 17.03 15.49
C GLN A 128 12.40 16.38 14.47
N ALA A 129 12.03 15.21 13.92
CA ALA A 129 12.90 14.49 13.01
C ALA A 129 13.15 15.27 11.71
N LEU A 130 12.16 16.03 11.23
CA LEU A 130 12.31 16.95 10.12
C LEU A 130 13.27 18.09 10.47
N ALA A 131 13.13 18.67 11.68
CA ALA A 131 14.03 19.71 12.15
C ALA A 131 15.48 19.22 12.24
N ASP A 132 15.71 18.01 12.75
CA ASP A 132 17.03 17.39 12.84
C ASP A 132 17.64 17.20 11.44
N CYS A 133 16.88 16.70 10.47
CA CYS A 133 17.34 16.55 9.09
C CYS A 133 17.72 17.89 8.45
N LEU A 134 16.90 18.94 8.62
CA LEU A 134 17.16 20.27 8.09
C LEU A 134 18.34 20.94 8.79
N SER A 135 18.50 20.75 10.10
CA SER A 135 19.67 21.24 10.84
C SER A 135 20.97 20.67 10.29
N LEU A 136 21.02 19.35 10.08
CA LEU A 136 22.17 18.67 9.48
C LEU A 136 22.44 19.12 8.04
N TRP A 137 21.39 19.35 7.25
CA TRP A 137 21.52 19.87 5.89
C TRP A 137 22.10 21.29 5.90
N CYS A 138 21.59 22.16 6.76
CA CYS A 138 22.06 23.55 6.89
C CYS A 138 23.51 23.61 7.35
N GLU A 139 23.90 22.80 8.34
CA GLU A 139 25.28 22.68 8.83
C GLU A 139 26.25 22.33 7.70
N LYS A 140 25.94 21.25 6.92
CA LYS A 140 26.74 20.84 5.76
C LYS A 140 26.79 21.89 4.65
N SER A 141 25.78 22.75 4.56
CA SER A 141 25.67 23.78 3.52
C SER A 141 26.21 25.14 3.96
N GLY A 142 26.62 25.31 5.22
CA GLY A 142 27.07 26.59 5.79
C GLY A 142 25.94 27.61 5.92
N VAL A 143 24.69 27.17 6.09
CA VAL A 143 23.49 28.00 6.17
C VAL A 143 23.03 28.08 7.64
N ALA A 144 22.64 29.26 8.12
CA ALA A 144 22.10 29.40 9.49
C ALA A 144 20.72 28.70 9.58
N PHE A 145 20.50 27.93 10.67
CA PHE A 145 19.24 27.24 10.90
C PHE A 145 18.53 27.72 12.15
N LYS A 146 17.23 27.93 12.06
CA LYS A 146 16.34 28.21 13.20
C LYS A 146 15.12 27.31 13.13
N TRP A 147 14.76 26.68 14.26
CA TRP A 147 13.51 25.93 14.38
C TRP A 147 12.57 26.61 15.36
N GLU A 148 11.37 26.94 14.88
CA GLU A 148 10.26 27.42 15.68
C GLU A 148 9.29 26.27 15.92
N GLN A 149 9.42 25.66 17.09
CA GLN A 149 8.62 24.49 17.45
C GLN A 149 7.19 24.89 17.75
N LEU A 150 6.25 24.35 17.00
CA LEU A 150 4.83 24.48 17.30
C LEU A 150 4.39 23.49 18.38
N ALA A 151 3.43 23.90 19.21
CA ALA A 151 2.80 22.99 20.17
C ALA A 151 2.07 21.87 19.44
N LYS A 152 2.35 20.61 19.81
CA LYS A 152 1.60 19.46 19.29
C LYS A 152 0.16 19.55 19.80
N GLN A 153 -0.81 19.62 18.92
CA GLN A 153 -2.21 19.39 19.28
C GLN A 153 -2.35 17.95 19.78
N THR A 154 -2.54 17.78 21.07
CA THR A 154 -2.77 16.46 21.67
C THR A 154 -4.16 16.01 21.28
N ALA A 155 -4.27 15.17 20.24
CA ALA A 155 -5.49 14.41 20.04
C ALA A 155 -5.80 13.65 21.34
N SER A 156 -7.06 13.61 21.75
CA SER A 156 -7.50 12.94 22.99
C SER A 156 -7.29 11.41 22.84
N SER A 157 -6.06 10.96 23.03
CA SER A 157 -5.76 9.53 23.08
C SER A 157 -6.07 9.01 24.49
N SER A 158 -6.67 7.82 24.60
CA SER A 158 -6.94 7.20 25.89
C SER A 158 -5.66 7.07 26.72
N PHE A 159 -5.79 7.17 28.05
CA PHE A 159 -4.66 7.01 28.98
C PHE A 159 -3.84 5.74 28.72
N ILE A 160 -4.52 4.62 28.39
CA ILE A 160 -3.88 3.34 28.08
C ILE A 160 -2.98 3.45 26.83
N ARG A 161 -3.41 4.16 25.79
CA ARG A 161 -2.58 4.38 24.59
C ARG A 161 -1.34 5.21 24.88
N ARG A 162 -1.48 6.24 25.73
CA ARG A 162 -0.34 7.06 26.15
C ARG A 162 0.66 6.24 26.97
N ALA A 163 0.17 5.49 27.95
CA ALA A 163 1.00 4.60 28.76
C ALA A 163 1.75 3.56 27.90
N TYR A 164 1.05 2.93 26.94
CA TYR A 164 1.66 1.99 26.00
C TYR A 164 2.76 2.65 25.15
N ALA A 165 2.52 3.86 24.65
CA ALA A 165 3.48 4.59 23.81
C ALA A 165 4.76 4.99 24.60
N LEU A 166 4.70 5.10 25.92
CA LEU A 166 5.85 5.40 26.79
C LEU A 166 6.70 4.16 27.12
N LEU A 167 6.19 2.94 26.84
CA LEU A 167 6.94 1.72 27.12
C LEU A 167 8.13 1.56 26.15
N PRO A 168 9.25 0.98 26.61
CA PRO A 168 10.32 0.57 25.71
C PRO A 168 9.83 -0.33 24.59
N SER A 169 10.38 -0.19 23.38
CA SER A 169 9.95 -0.95 22.19
C SER A 169 9.94 -2.47 22.41
N ALA A 170 10.89 -3.00 23.20
CA ALA A 170 10.92 -4.42 23.54
C ALA A 170 9.72 -4.85 24.40
N MET A 171 9.27 -4.01 25.34
CA MET A 171 8.06 -4.30 26.12
C MET A 171 6.80 -4.23 25.25
N GLN A 172 6.72 -3.25 24.34
CA GLN A 172 5.64 -3.17 23.36
C GLN A 172 5.58 -4.45 22.50
N ALA A 173 6.75 -4.99 22.11
CA ALA A 173 6.86 -6.24 21.35
C ALA A 173 6.31 -7.44 22.14
N LEU A 174 6.66 -7.59 23.41
CA LEU A 174 6.15 -8.69 24.25
C LEU A 174 4.64 -8.58 24.50
N ILE A 175 4.12 -7.36 24.73
CA ILE A 175 2.68 -7.11 24.84
C ILE A 175 1.96 -7.48 23.52
N PHE A 176 2.56 -7.12 22.38
CA PHE A 176 2.04 -7.52 21.08
C PHE A 176 1.95 -9.05 20.97
N LEU A 177 3.02 -9.79 21.30
CA LEU A 177 3.03 -11.25 21.24
C LEU A 177 1.95 -11.86 22.14
N MET A 178 1.85 -11.39 23.38
CA MET A 178 0.84 -11.87 24.31
C MET A 178 -0.59 -11.69 23.76
N ARG A 179 -0.89 -10.49 23.25
CA ARG A 179 -2.19 -10.22 22.61
C ARG A 179 -2.43 -11.09 21.38
N TYR A 180 -1.40 -11.23 20.55
CA TYR A 180 -1.48 -12.08 19.36
C TYR A 180 -1.81 -13.52 19.73
N LEU A 181 -1.12 -14.08 20.72
CA LEU A 181 -1.36 -15.45 21.18
C LEU A 181 -2.77 -15.62 21.76
N ILE A 182 -3.23 -14.70 22.59
CA ILE A 182 -4.60 -14.74 23.14
C ILE A 182 -5.64 -14.70 21.99
N ASP A 183 -5.48 -13.77 21.06
CA ASP A 183 -6.42 -13.56 19.96
C ASP A 183 -6.43 -14.72 18.96
N ARG A 184 -5.29 -15.39 18.74
CA ARG A 184 -5.09 -16.37 17.64
C ARG A 184 -5.03 -17.82 18.11
N TRP A 185 -4.91 -18.07 19.43
CA TRP A 185 -4.81 -19.42 19.99
C TRP A 185 -5.96 -20.37 19.58
N PRO A 186 -7.21 -19.90 19.43
CA PRO A 186 -8.30 -20.76 18.94
C PRO A 186 -8.09 -21.34 17.52
N LEU A 187 -7.20 -20.75 16.71
CA LEU A 187 -6.89 -21.24 15.36
C LEU A 187 -5.85 -22.38 15.37
N ARG A 188 -5.17 -22.60 16.49
CA ARG A 188 -4.14 -23.63 16.60
C ARG A 188 -4.69 -25.01 16.27
N GLY A 189 -4.02 -25.70 15.35
CA GLY A 189 -4.37 -27.06 14.93
C GLY A 189 -5.58 -27.18 14.01
N VAL A 190 -6.31 -26.08 13.74
CA VAL A 190 -7.48 -26.09 12.86
C VAL A 190 -7.04 -26.35 11.41
N GLY A 191 -7.53 -27.43 10.78
CA GLY A 191 -7.14 -27.82 9.42
C GLY A 191 -5.74 -28.45 9.32
N LEU A 192 -5.05 -28.75 10.43
CA LEU A 192 -3.67 -29.25 10.40
C LEU A 192 -3.55 -30.63 9.76
N ASN A 193 -4.48 -31.55 10.06
CA ASN A 193 -4.48 -32.89 9.49
C ASN A 193 -4.75 -32.87 7.99
N GLU A 194 -5.69 -32.05 7.57
CA GLU A 194 -6.05 -31.84 6.17
C GLU A 194 -4.87 -31.26 5.39
N TRP A 195 -4.13 -30.34 6.00
CA TRP A 195 -2.94 -29.74 5.41
C TRP A 195 -1.81 -30.74 5.23
N ARG A 196 -1.45 -31.49 6.28
CA ARG A 196 -0.35 -32.46 6.27
C ARG A 196 -0.60 -33.64 5.34
N ASN A 197 -1.85 -34.09 5.25
CA ASN A 197 -2.25 -35.24 4.44
C ASN A 197 -2.84 -34.81 3.09
N SER A 198 -2.59 -33.56 2.68
CA SER A 198 -3.08 -33.09 1.40
C SER A 198 -2.44 -33.84 0.24
N VAL A 199 -3.26 -34.18 -0.76
CA VAL A 199 -2.83 -34.70 -2.06
C VAL A 199 -2.86 -33.62 -3.16
N GLY A 200 -3.17 -32.37 -2.78
CA GLY A 200 -3.13 -31.22 -3.66
C GLY A 200 -1.71 -30.85 -4.04
N GLN A 201 -1.50 -30.47 -5.31
CA GLN A 201 -0.19 -30.10 -5.83
C GLN A 201 -0.06 -28.60 -6.14
N ILE A 202 -1.14 -27.86 -5.97
CA ILE A 202 -1.20 -26.40 -6.16
C ILE A 202 -1.63 -25.75 -4.85
N THR A 203 -0.84 -24.78 -4.39
CA THR A 203 -1.12 -24.06 -3.14
C THR A 203 -1.41 -22.58 -3.40
N PHE A 204 -2.44 -22.06 -2.75
CA PHE A 204 -2.77 -20.65 -2.70
C PHE A 204 -2.48 -20.09 -1.31
N VAL A 205 -1.75 -18.97 -1.23
CA VAL A 205 -1.57 -18.20 0.00
C VAL A 205 -2.32 -16.88 -0.16
N SER A 206 -3.36 -16.68 0.65
CA SER A 206 -4.31 -15.60 0.48
C SER A 206 -4.86 -15.13 1.82
N TYR A 207 -5.48 -13.95 1.84
CA TYR A 207 -6.22 -13.50 3.01
C TYR A 207 -7.56 -14.21 3.14
N LEU A 208 -7.97 -14.53 4.37
CA LEU A 208 -9.26 -15.16 4.65
C LEU A 208 -10.46 -14.20 4.55
N PHE A 209 -10.25 -12.90 4.64
CA PHE A 209 -11.29 -11.91 4.39
C PHE A 209 -11.55 -11.74 2.87
N ASN A 210 -12.51 -10.93 2.45
CA ASN A 210 -12.97 -10.81 1.05
C ASN A 210 -13.54 -12.11 0.48
N LEU A 211 -14.27 -12.83 1.32
CA LEU A 211 -15.09 -13.97 0.90
C LEU A 211 -16.44 -13.49 0.39
N GLU A 212 -17.02 -14.24 -0.55
CA GLU A 212 -18.41 -14.06 -0.93
C GLU A 212 -19.31 -14.51 0.25
N PRO A 213 -20.14 -13.63 0.85
CA PRO A 213 -20.80 -13.94 2.11
C PRO A 213 -21.80 -15.10 2.03
N GLU A 214 -22.57 -15.20 0.97
CA GLU A 214 -23.58 -16.26 0.81
C GLU A 214 -22.93 -17.61 0.52
N ALA A 215 -21.88 -17.65 -0.29
CA ALA A 215 -21.10 -18.86 -0.50
C ALA A 215 -20.45 -19.35 0.80
N ALA A 216 -19.86 -18.46 1.56
CA ALA A 216 -19.23 -18.78 2.83
C ALA A 216 -20.22 -19.35 3.86
N LYS A 217 -21.44 -18.80 3.96
CA LYS A 217 -22.51 -19.32 4.83
C LYS A 217 -22.96 -20.75 4.45
N THR A 218 -22.91 -21.06 3.14
CA THR A 218 -23.25 -22.41 2.63
C THR A 218 -22.06 -23.36 2.62
N GLY A 219 -20.92 -22.96 3.17
CA GLY A 219 -19.71 -23.79 3.29
C GLY A 219 -18.85 -23.86 2.03
N ARG A 220 -19.07 -22.97 1.05
CA ARG A 220 -18.23 -22.88 -0.14
C ARG A 220 -17.20 -21.76 0.02
N HIS A 221 -15.95 -22.07 -0.28
CA HIS A 221 -14.88 -21.08 -0.32
C HIS A 221 -14.90 -20.37 -1.68
N GLU A 222 -15.35 -19.12 -1.68
CA GLU A 222 -15.30 -18.23 -2.85
C GLU A 222 -14.63 -16.92 -2.44
N SER A 223 -13.42 -16.70 -2.95
CA SER A 223 -12.64 -15.50 -2.68
C SER A 223 -12.83 -14.48 -3.79
N LEU A 224 -13.17 -13.24 -3.42
CA LEU A 224 -13.29 -12.13 -4.36
C LEU A 224 -11.96 -11.73 -5.03
N TYR A 225 -10.82 -12.14 -4.46
CA TYR A 225 -9.51 -11.94 -5.09
C TYR A 225 -9.25 -12.90 -6.24
N TRP A 226 -9.71 -14.16 -6.11
CA TRP A 226 -9.43 -15.24 -7.06
C TRP A 226 -10.60 -15.49 -8.03
N ALA A 227 -11.73 -14.82 -7.82
CA ALA A 227 -12.94 -14.87 -8.66
C ALA A 227 -13.25 -16.30 -9.14
N HIS A 228 -13.31 -16.51 -10.46
CA HIS A 228 -13.66 -17.81 -11.05
C HIS A 228 -12.47 -18.79 -11.18
N LEU A 229 -11.26 -18.43 -10.75
CA LEU A 229 -10.09 -19.29 -10.89
C LEU A 229 -10.23 -20.65 -10.17
N PRO A 230 -10.80 -20.73 -8.93
CA PRO A 230 -11.06 -22.02 -8.28
C PRO A 230 -11.97 -22.94 -9.10
N GLN A 231 -13.00 -22.40 -9.77
CA GLN A 231 -13.88 -23.17 -10.62
C GLN A 231 -13.15 -23.73 -11.86
N VAL A 232 -12.24 -22.96 -12.45
CA VAL A 232 -11.38 -23.42 -13.56
C VAL A 232 -10.48 -24.56 -13.09
N LEU A 233 -9.82 -24.44 -11.94
CA LEU A 233 -8.99 -25.51 -11.36
C LEU A 233 -9.81 -26.80 -11.12
N LYS A 234 -11.00 -26.64 -10.56
CA LYS A 234 -11.92 -27.76 -10.34
C LYS A 234 -12.32 -28.46 -11.64
N SER A 235 -12.55 -27.70 -12.72
CA SER A 235 -12.87 -28.27 -14.03
C SER A 235 -11.74 -29.11 -14.64
N TYR A 236 -10.49 -28.86 -14.23
CA TYR A 236 -9.32 -29.69 -14.57
C TYR A 236 -9.06 -30.84 -13.59
N GLY A 237 -9.92 -31.04 -12.60
CA GLY A 237 -9.71 -32.04 -11.55
C GLY A 237 -8.52 -31.73 -10.63
N CYS A 238 -8.01 -30.50 -10.64
CA CYS A 238 -6.88 -30.09 -9.82
C CYS A 238 -7.27 -30.00 -8.35
N LYS A 239 -6.48 -30.66 -7.50
CA LYS A 239 -6.62 -30.57 -6.04
C LYS A 239 -5.76 -29.43 -5.53
N THR A 240 -6.32 -28.58 -4.67
CA THR A 240 -5.69 -27.35 -4.20
C THR A 240 -5.58 -27.27 -2.69
N ASN A 241 -4.58 -26.53 -2.24
CA ASN A 241 -4.34 -26.19 -0.84
C ASN A 241 -4.49 -24.68 -0.66
N TRP A 242 -5.14 -24.27 0.42
CA TRP A 242 -5.38 -22.87 0.74
C TRP A 242 -4.78 -22.54 2.11
N LEU A 243 -3.69 -21.79 2.13
CA LEU A 243 -3.13 -21.22 3.35
C LEU A 243 -3.64 -19.78 3.51
N HIS A 244 -4.49 -19.59 4.49
CA HIS A 244 -5.11 -18.30 4.73
C HIS A 244 -4.35 -17.49 5.79
N ILE A 245 -4.21 -16.20 5.52
CA ILE A 245 -3.78 -15.22 6.52
C ILE A 245 -5.06 -14.63 7.12
N TYR A 246 -5.30 -14.91 8.40
CA TYR A 246 -6.48 -14.41 9.09
C TYR A 246 -6.31 -12.94 9.47
N THR A 247 -7.31 -12.13 9.16
CA THR A 247 -7.48 -10.75 9.60
C THR A 247 -8.93 -10.54 10.03
N LYS A 248 -9.14 -9.85 11.14
CA LYS A 248 -10.51 -9.52 11.62
C LYS A 248 -11.26 -8.72 10.56
N SER A 249 -12.50 -9.09 10.32
CA SER A 249 -13.42 -8.42 9.41
C SER A 249 -14.85 -8.56 9.93
N GLU A 250 -15.81 -7.91 9.30
CA GLU A 250 -17.22 -8.04 9.65
C GLU A 250 -17.71 -9.50 9.61
N LEU A 251 -17.30 -10.24 8.57
CA LEU A 251 -17.62 -11.67 8.42
C LEU A 251 -16.85 -12.57 9.41
N LEU A 252 -15.66 -12.14 9.82
CA LEU A 252 -14.70 -12.89 10.65
C LEU A 252 -14.28 -12.04 11.86
N PRO A 253 -15.19 -11.77 12.81
CA PRO A 253 -14.95 -10.85 13.93
C PRO A 253 -13.91 -11.38 14.92
N ASP A 254 -13.77 -12.70 15.03
CA ASP A 254 -12.83 -13.36 15.92
C ASP A 254 -12.27 -14.67 15.35
N ALA A 255 -11.26 -15.21 16.04
CA ALA A 255 -10.55 -16.43 15.63
C ALA A 255 -11.42 -17.70 15.69
N ARG A 256 -12.43 -17.76 16.57
CA ARG A 256 -13.35 -18.92 16.66
C ARG A 256 -14.21 -18.99 15.41
N LYS A 257 -14.76 -17.83 14.99
CA LYS A 257 -15.54 -17.77 13.76
C LYS A 257 -14.70 -18.15 12.52
N ALA A 258 -13.44 -17.72 12.47
CA ALA A 258 -12.52 -18.12 11.41
C ALA A 258 -12.24 -19.63 11.43
N ALA A 259 -12.06 -20.23 12.62
CA ALA A 259 -11.92 -21.69 12.79
C ALA A 259 -13.15 -22.46 12.28
N ASP A 260 -14.36 -21.96 12.60
CA ASP A 260 -15.61 -22.55 12.09
C ASP A 260 -15.64 -22.57 10.57
N PHE A 261 -15.30 -21.48 9.89
CA PHE A 261 -15.26 -21.43 8.43
C PHE A 261 -14.25 -22.41 7.84
N ILE A 262 -13.03 -22.50 8.39
CA ILE A 262 -12.02 -23.47 7.94
C ILE A 262 -12.54 -24.91 8.07
N ASN A 263 -13.15 -25.25 9.20
CA ASN A 263 -13.73 -26.58 9.43
C ASN A 263 -14.87 -26.86 8.44
N ILE A 264 -15.74 -25.89 8.16
CA ILE A 264 -16.84 -26.03 7.21
C ILE A 264 -16.29 -26.19 5.79
N PHE A 265 -15.32 -25.40 5.36
CA PHE A 265 -14.70 -25.52 4.04
C PHE A 265 -14.02 -26.89 3.85
N ASN A 266 -13.30 -27.40 4.84
CA ASN A 266 -12.68 -28.72 4.79
C ASN A 266 -13.70 -29.85 4.72
N LYS A 267 -14.87 -29.69 5.37
CA LYS A 267 -15.97 -30.67 5.29
C LYS A 267 -16.69 -30.62 3.94
N SER A 268 -16.97 -29.41 3.42
CA SER A 268 -17.75 -29.20 2.19
C SER A 268 -16.90 -29.39 0.93
N GLY A 269 -15.64 -28.93 0.95
CA GLY A 269 -14.69 -29.03 -0.16
C GLY A 269 -14.22 -30.46 -0.43
N GLN A 270 -14.60 -31.41 0.44
CA GLN A 270 -14.32 -32.84 0.36
C GLN A 270 -12.89 -33.16 -0.09
N ALA A 271 -12.70 -33.84 -1.22
CA ALA A 271 -11.38 -34.31 -1.65
C ALA A 271 -10.58 -33.29 -2.50
N ILE A 272 -11.16 -32.13 -2.87
CA ILE A 272 -10.60 -31.24 -3.90
C ILE A 272 -9.84 -30.06 -3.27
N GLU A 273 -10.36 -29.47 -2.21
CA GLU A 273 -9.77 -28.29 -1.58
C GLU A 273 -9.42 -28.59 -0.13
N LYS A 274 -8.24 -28.18 0.33
CA LYS A 274 -7.82 -28.26 1.72
C LYS A 274 -7.46 -26.87 2.23
N HIS A 275 -7.94 -26.52 3.41
CA HIS A 275 -7.82 -25.20 3.99
C HIS A 275 -7.15 -25.25 5.36
N ALA A 276 -6.17 -24.36 5.57
CA ALA A 276 -5.59 -24.05 6.86
C ALA A 276 -5.40 -22.53 6.98
N VAL A 277 -5.31 -22.01 8.18
CA VAL A 277 -4.82 -20.66 8.44
C VAL A 277 -3.35 -20.71 8.83
N LEU A 278 -2.61 -19.64 8.65
CA LEU A 278 -1.21 -19.60 9.06
C LEU A 278 -1.06 -19.85 10.58
N ASP A 279 -2.00 -19.35 11.37
CA ASP A 279 -2.07 -19.55 12.82
C ASP A 279 -2.37 -21.00 13.26
N THR A 280 -2.77 -21.89 12.36
CA THR A 280 -2.88 -23.35 12.59
C THR A 280 -1.58 -23.94 13.15
N PHE A 281 -0.45 -23.39 12.74
CA PHE A 281 0.90 -23.87 13.07
C PHE A 281 1.46 -23.27 14.36
N LEU A 282 0.69 -22.46 15.08
CA LEU A 282 1.08 -21.98 16.41
C LEU A 282 1.36 -23.16 17.35
N SER A 283 2.54 -23.13 17.98
CA SER A 283 2.98 -24.11 18.96
C SER A 283 3.98 -23.47 19.93
N LEU A 284 4.21 -24.09 21.06
CA LEU A 284 5.22 -23.61 22.01
C LEU A 284 6.61 -23.51 21.35
N SER A 285 6.97 -24.48 20.49
CA SER A 285 8.24 -24.45 19.76
C SER A 285 8.33 -23.27 18.81
N VAL A 286 7.27 -22.92 18.08
CA VAL A 286 7.20 -21.74 17.22
C VAL A 286 7.37 -20.47 18.04
N VAL A 287 6.69 -20.36 19.20
CA VAL A 287 6.82 -19.20 20.09
C VAL A 287 8.25 -19.05 20.62
N LEU A 288 8.86 -20.14 21.10
CA LEU A 288 10.23 -20.11 21.63
C LEU A 288 11.26 -19.77 20.55
N LEU A 289 11.11 -20.34 19.35
CA LEU A 289 11.96 -19.99 18.19
C LEU A 289 11.79 -18.51 17.81
N THR A 290 10.56 -18.01 17.83
CA THR A 290 10.27 -16.60 17.55
C THR A 290 10.96 -15.66 18.57
N LEU A 291 10.86 -15.98 19.86
CA LEU A 291 11.53 -15.20 20.89
C LEU A 291 13.06 -15.25 20.75
N LYS A 292 13.61 -16.42 20.41
CA LYS A 292 15.04 -16.59 20.13
C LYS A 292 15.48 -15.73 18.95
N ASP A 293 14.77 -15.81 17.80
CA ASP A 293 15.09 -15.06 16.60
C ASP A 293 15.00 -13.55 16.84
N TRP A 294 13.94 -13.12 17.52
CA TRP A 294 13.76 -11.72 17.91
C TRP A 294 14.87 -11.22 18.84
N ALA A 295 15.25 -11.99 19.87
CA ALA A 295 16.31 -11.60 20.80
C ALA A 295 17.66 -11.49 20.08
N LEU A 296 18.00 -12.45 19.20
CA LEU A 296 19.23 -12.41 18.40
C LEU A 296 19.24 -11.20 17.46
N LEU A 297 18.09 -10.88 16.83
CA LEU A 297 17.95 -9.72 15.98
C LEU A 297 18.16 -8.43 16.75
N ALA A 298 17.50 -8.30 17.92
CA ALA A 298 17.62 -7.13 18.79
C ALA A 298 19.07 -6.90 19.27
N LEU A 299 19.75 -7.98 19.69
CA LEU A 299 21.17 -7.89 20.13
C LEU A 299 22.07 -7.44 18.97
N LYS A 300 21.90 -8.00 17.77
CA LYS A 300 22.65 -7.57 16.58
C LYS A 300 22.38 -6.09 16.27
N ALA A 301 21.13 -5.68 16.24
CA ALA A 301 20.76 -4.31 15.92
C ALA A 301 21.28 -3.30 16.94
N MET A 302 21.26 -3.64 18.24
CA MET A 302 21.85 -2.80 19.28
C MET A 302 23.36 -2.63 19.10
N SER A 303 24.08 -3.68 18.69
CA SER A 303 25.52 -3.61 18.43
C SER A 303 25.91 -2.80 17.18
N LEU A 304 24.92 -2.54 16.30
CA LEU A 304 25.10 -1.77 15.07
C LEU A 304 24.64 -0.32 15.19
N LYS A 305 23.82 -0.01 16.19
CA LYS A 305 23.12 1.27 16.35
C LYS A 305 24.02 2.49 16.17
N ASP A 306 25.15 2.52 16.88
CA ASP A 306 26.05 3.67 16.89
C ASP A 306 27.07 3.63 15.71
N LEU A 307 27.02 2.56 14.91
CA LEU A 307 27.91 2.34 13.77
C LEU A 307 27.20 2.56 12.42
N ILE A 308 25.87 2.74 12.43
CA ILE A 308 25.13 3.16 11.24
C ILE A 308 25.37 4.67 11.09
N ASP A 309 26.47 5.00 10.40
CA ASP A 309 26.70 6.38 10.01
C ASP A 309 25.67 6.77 8.97
N PRO A 310 24.88 7.83 9.23
CA PRO A 310 23.82 8.23 8.34
C PRO A 310 24.39 8.68 6.99
N MET A 311 24.11 7.88 5.96
CA MET A 311 24.49 8.20 4.59
C MET A 311 23.69 9.40 4.08
N SER A 312 24.41 10.37 3.57
CA SER A 312 23.81 11.52 2.90
C SER A 312 23.67 11.24 1.41
N ILE A 313 22.47 11.47 0.87
CA ILE A 313 22.29 11.66 -0.56
C ILE A 313 22.50 13.15 -0.83
N ASP A 314 23.49 13.49 -1.62
CA ASP A 314 23.97 14.86 -1.79
C ASP A 314 24.35 15.49 -0.42
N LYS A 315 23.53 16.37 0.11
CA LYS A 315 23.70 16.96 1.44
C LYS A 315 22.64 16.50 2.45
N VAL A 316 21.70 15.65 2.03
CA VAL A 316 20.53 15.28 2.83
C VAL A 316 20.79 14.02 3.63
N ASN A 317 20.70 14.12 4.96
CA ASN A 317 20.69 12.98 5.85
C ASN A 317 19.26 12.65 6.25
N LEU A 318 18.73 11.51 5.79
CA LEU A 318 17.36 11.08 6.04
C LEU A 318 17.21 10.24 7.33
N TRP A 319 18.33 9.83 7.96
CA TRP A 319 18.29 8.90 9.09
C TRP A 319 17.39 9.34 10.26
N PRO A 320 17.36 10.62 10.69
CA PRO A 320 16.47 11.03 11.79
C PRO A 320 15.00 10.68 11.56
N LEU A 321 14.52 10.69 10.32
CA LEU A 321 13.15 10.29 9.97
C LEU A 321 12.92 8.79 10.14
N PHE A 322 13.96 7.95 9.96
CA PHE A 322 13.83 6.50 9.87
C PHE A 322 14.36 5.74 11.10
N ALA A 323 14.96 6.43 12.06
CA ALA A 323 15.46 5.82 13.29
C ALA A 323 14.37 5.03 14.04
N THR A 324 13.13 5.54 14.07
CA THR A 324 11.99 4.83 14.68
C THR A 324 11.63 3.57 13.91
N ASP A 325 11.62 3.61 12.58
CA ASP A 325 11.34 2.43 11.75
C ASP A 325 12.41 1.35 11.94
N TRP A 326 13.67 1.75 12.08
CA TRP A 326 14.75 0.84 12.42
C TRP A 326 14.50 0.15 13.75
N TYR A 327 14.17 0.90 14.81
CA TYR A 327 13.88 0.32 16.13
C TYR A 327 12.66 -0.58 16.12
N GLN A 328 11.58 -0.17 15.48
CA GLN A 328 10.37 -1.00 15.36
C GLN A 328 10.65 -2.28 14.57
N SER A 329 11.46 -2.20 13.53
CA SER A 329 11.84 -3.36 12.69
C SER A 329 12.82 -4.30 13.36
N THR A 330 13.60 -3.87 14.35
CA THR A 330 14.69 -4.69 14.91
C THR A 330 14.48 -5.08 16.37
N VAL A 331 13.75 -4.27 17.13
CA VAL A 331 13.51 -4.48 18.58
C VAL A 331 12.02 -4.46 18.91
N GLY A 332 11.23 -3.67 18.18
CA GLY A 332 9.83 -3.41 18.49
C GLY A 332 8.87 -4.53 18.02
N ALA A 333 7.58 -4.20 18.02
CA ALA A 333 6.50 -5.12 17.68
C ALA A 333 6.60 -5.65 16.22
N VAL A 334 7.09 -4.84 15.29
CA VAL A 334 7.31 -5.26 13.90
C VAL A 334 8.37 -6.36 13.83
N ALA A 335 9.48 -6.23 14.59
CA ALA A 335 10.53 -7.24 14.66
C ALA A 335 9.97 -8.60 15.10
N LEU A 336 9.19 -8.58 16.17
CA LEU A 336 8.64 -9.81 16.75
C LEU A 336 7.55 -10.41 15.85
N SER A 337 6.68 -9.58 15.27
CA SER A 337 5.67 -10.02 14.28
C SER A 337 6.31 -10.71 13.07
N ASN A 338 7.33 -10.10 12.49
CA ASN A 338 8.02 -10.65 11.33
C ASN A 338 8.80 -11.93 11.67
N SER A 339 9.43 -12.00 12.85
CA SER A 339 10.07 -13.23 13.35
C SER A 339 9.04 -14.36 13.53
N LEU A 340 7.83 -14.03 13.99
CA LEU A 340 6.73 -14.97 14.11
C LEU A 340 6.27 -15.47 12.73
N TYR A 341 6.11 -14.58 11.74
CA TYR A 341 5.80 -14.97 10.37
C TYR A 341 6.84 -15.92 9.79
N CYS A 342 8.14 -15.66 9.98
CA CYS A 342 9.20 -16.58 9.55
C CYS A 342 8.99 -17.99 10.12
N ASN A 343 8.74 -18.11 11.41
CA ASN A 343 8.59 -19.40 12.05
C ASN A 343 7.25 -20.09 11.73
N LEU A 344 6.18 -19.33 11.53
CA LEU A 344 4.89 -19.86 11.10
C LEU A 344 4.94 -20.39 9.67
N PHE A 345 5.54 -19.66 8.72
CA PHE A 345 5.73 -20.14 7.36
C PHE A 345 6.67 -21.34 7.31
N ASP A 346 7.76 -21.31 8.09
CA ASP A 346 8.66 -22.48 8.22
C ASP A 346 7.86 -23.73 8.65
N ALA A 347 6.97 -23.61 9.63
CA ALA A 347 6.15 -24.72 10.10
C ALA A 347 5.07 -25.13 9.06
N ALA A 348 4.43 -24.16 8.42
CA ALA A 348 3.34 -24.40 7.47
C ALA A 348 3.82 -25.06 6.17
N ILE A 349 4.86 -24.50 5.58
CA ILE A 349 5.34 -24.94 4.26
C ILE A 349 6.12 -26.25 4.34
N LYS A 350 6.93 -26.46 5.41
CA LYS A 350 7.59 -27.75 5.65
C LYS A 350 6.63 -28.90 5.95
N ALA A 351 5.45 -28.59 6.49
CA ALA A 351 4.42 -29.60 6.77
C ALA A 351 3.62 -30.00 5.52
N LEU A 352 3.72 -29.24 4.44
CA LEU A 352 3.00 -29.47 3.19
C LEU A 352 3.77 -30.46 2.30
N PRO A 353 3.12 -31.45 1.70
CA PRO A 353 3.73 -32.28 0.66
C PRO A 353 4.28 -31.43 -0.50
N LYS A 354 5.20 -31.98 -1.29
CA LYS A 354 5.81 -31.26 -2.41
C LYS A 354 4.75 -30.68 -3.34
N GLN A 355 4.91 -29.39 -3.70
CA GLN A 355 4.00 -28.66 -4.56
C GLN A 355 4.60 -28.41 -5.93
N ASN A 356 3.78 -28.50 -6.98
CA ASN A 356 4.15 -28.15 -8.36
C ASN A 356 4.12 -26.64 -8.58
N ALA A 357 3.16 -25.94 -7.95
CA ALA A 357 3.07 -24.50 -7.98
C ALA A 357 2.47 -23.92 -6.70
N GLY A 358 2.92 -22.72 -6.36
CA GLY A 358 2.29 -21.86 -5.36
C GLY A 358 1.90 -20.53 -5.98
N PHE A 359 0.77 -19.99 -5.53
CA PHE A 359 0.30 -18.65 -5.88
C PHE A 359 0.04 -17.87 -4.61
N TYR A 360 0.47 -16.62 -4.56
CA TYR A 360 0.17 -15.75 -3.42
C TYR A 360 -0.23 -14.36 -3.87
N LEU A 361 -1.09 -13.70 -3.08
CA LEU A 361 -1.43 -12.30 -3.31
C LEU A 361 -0.21 -11.44 -2.99
N GLN A 362 0.34 -10.79 -4.00
CA GLN A 362 1.55 -10.00 -3.89
C GLN A 362 1.21 -8.53 -3.61
N GLU A 363 1.69 -8.04 -2.48
CA GLU A 363 1.70 -6.63 -2.09
C GLU A 363 3.08 -6.14 -1.64
N ASN A 364 4.09 -7.02 -1.68
CA ASN A 364 5.46 -6.83 -1.21
C ASN A 364 5.53 -6.41 0.28
N GLN A 365 4.70 -7.03 1.10
CA GLN A 365 4.77 -6.90 2.56
C GLN A 365 5.89 -7.77 3.14
N GLY A 366 6.39 -7.41 4.32
CA GLY A 366 7.50 -8.10 4.97
C GLY A 366 7.31 -9.63 5.08
N TRP A 367 6.09 -10.12 5.40
CA TRP A 367 5.81 -11.56 5.53
C TRP A 367 5.97 -12.34 4.21
N GLU A 368 5.78 -11.70 3.06
CA GLU A 368 5.91 -12.36 1.75
C GLU A 368 7.34 -12.84 1.49
N PHE A 369 8.34 -12.09 1.94
CA PHE A 369 9.74 -12.50 1.83
C PHE A 369 10.04 -13.75 2.67
N ALA A 370 9.38 -13.93 3.82
CA ALA A 370 9.47 -15.16 4.61
C ALA A 370 8.84 -16.35 3.87
N LEU A 371 7.67 -16.16 3.27
CA LEU A 371 7.01 -17.18 2.44
C LEU A 371 7.91 -17.60 1.26
N ILE A 372 8.42 -16.63 0.49
CA ILE A 372 9.26 -16.89 -0.69
C ILE A 372 10.51 -17.70 -0.29
N GLN A 373 11.18 -17.27 0.78
CA GLN A 373 12.37 -17.97 1.28
C GLN A 373 12.05 -19.40 1.72
N THR A 374 11.00 -19.58 2.51
CA THR A 374 10.60 -20.90 3.02
C THR A 374 10.17 -21.83 1.89
N TRP A 375 9.43 -21.31 0.91
CA TRP A 375 9.04 -22.06 -0.27
C TRP A 375 10.25 -22.61 -1.02
N LYS A 376 11.25 -21.75 -1.25
CA LYS A 376 12.49 -22.10 -1.95
C LYS A 376 13.29 -23.18 -1.21
N ILE A 377 13.49 -23.04 0.12
CA ILE A 377 14.29 -23.99 0.89
C ILE A 377 13.55 -25.32 1.16
N SER A 378 12.24 -25.35 1.01
CA SER A 378 11.42 -26.58 1.12
C SER A 378 11.38 -27.36 -0.20
N ASN A 379 12.11 -26.93 -1.23
CA ASN A 379 12.19 -27.56 -2.54
C ASN A 379 10.83 -27.76 -3.23
N HIS A 380 9.86 -26.90 -2.94
CA HIS A 380 8.67 -26.80 -3.76
C HIS A 380 9.03 -26.23 -5.13
N CYS A 381 8.21 -26.51 -6.16
CA CYS A 381 8.45 -25.96 -7.48
C CYS A 381 8.20 -24.45 -7.50
N ARG A 382 7.75 -23.87 -8.59
CA ARG A 382 7.65 -22.41 -8.74
C ARG A 382 6.63 -21.79 -7.78
N LEU A 383 6.95 -20.59 -7.29
CA LEU A 383 6.06 -19.72 -6.55
C LEU A 383 5.78 -18.47 -7.41
N ILE A 384 4.51 -18.13 -7.59
CA ILE A 384 4.07 -17.04 -8.46
C ILE A 384 3.39 -15.96 -7.61
N GLY A 385 3.92 -14.75 -7.67
CA GLY A 385 3.31 -13.56 -7.06
C GLY A 385 2.18 -13.02 -7.95
N VAL A 386 1.04 -12.67 -7.36
CA VAL A 386 -0.14 -12.19 -8.08
C VAL A 386 -0.58 -10.85 -7.50
N PRO A 387 -0.15 -9.71 -8.06
CA PRO A 387 -0.70 -8.41 -7.71
C PRO A 387 -2.19 -8.36 -8.07
N HIS A 388 -3.04 -8.13 -7.07
CA HIS A 388 -4.49 -8.18 -7.25
C HIS A 388 -5.14 -6.82 -7.50
N SER A 389 -4.37 -5.74 -7.46
CA SER A 389 -4.83 -4.37 -7.70
C SER A 389 -3.94 -3.65 -8.71
N SER A 390 -4.30 -2.41 -9.07
CA SER A 390 -3.45 -1.54 -9.89
C SER A 390 -2.18 -1.16 -9.14
N VAL A 391 -1.03 -1.21 -9.82
CA VAL A 391 0.25 -0.75 -9.29
C VAL A 391 0.30 0.78 -9.38
N ARG A 392 0.56 1.44 -8.25
CA ARG A 392 0.56 2.90 -8.14
C ARG A 392 1.99 3.43 -8.13
N PHE A 393 2.22 4.55 -8.77
CA PHE A 393 3.54 5.16 -8.88
C PHE A 393 4.22 5.41 -7.53
N TRP A 394 3.46 5.88 -6.53
CA TRP A 394 3.95 6.16 -5.19
C TRP A 394 3.69 5.03 -4.18
N ASP A 395 3.18 3.86 -4.58
CA ASP A 395 3.20 2.70 -3.70
C ASP A 395 4.60 2.06 -3.74
N LEU A 396 5.49 2.57 -2.90
CA LEU A 396 6.91 2.25 -2.94
C LEU A 396 7.22 0.80 -2.57
N ARG A 397 6.25 0.03 -2.07
CA ARG A 397 6.41 -1.41 -1.83
C ARG A 397 6.70 -2.18 -3.11
N TYR A 398 6.18 -1.71 -4.25
CA TYR A 398 6.36 -2.36 -5.55
C TYR A 398 7.67 -2.01 -6.25
N PHE A 399 8.46 -1.07 -5.72
CA PHE A 399 9.66 -0.57 -6.38
C PHE A 399 10.89 -0.72 -5.50
N PHE A 400 11.97 -1.19 -6.10
CA PHE A 400 13.28 -1.28 -5.48
C PHE A 400 14.31 -0.61 -6.39
N ASP A 401 15.48 -0.26 -5.84
CA ASP A 401 16.60 0.11 -6.69
C ASP A 401 16.97 -1.11 -7.56
N PRO A 402 17.19 -0.95 -8.89
CA PRO A 402 17.47 -2.06 -9.78
C PRO A 402 18.61 -2.97 -9.32
N ARG A 403 19.60 -2.42 -8.60
CA ARG A 403 20.73 -3.17 -8.01
C ARG A 403 20.28 -4.21 -6.97
N SER A 404 19.07 -4.05 -6.40
CA SER A 404 18.51 -5.00 -5.42
C SER A 404 18.11 -6.33 -6.04
N TYR A 405 17.81 -6.39 -7.33
CA TYR A 405 17.39 -7.61 -8.02
C TYR A 405 18.52 -8.59 -8.33
N SER A 406 19.78 -8.19 -8.13
CA SER A 406 20.93 -9.07 -8.34
C SER A 406 20.91 -10.27 -7.41
N GLN A 407 20.87 -11.48 -7.97
CA GLN A 407 20.87 -12.74 -7.25
C GLN A 407 22.28 -13.28 -6.92
N SER A 408 23.34 -12.60 -7.35
CA SER A 408 24.75 -13.02 -7.12
C SER A 408 25.27 -12.71 -5.71
N LYS A 409 24.45 -12.11 -4.83
CA LYS A 409 24.81 -11.70 -3.47
C LYS A 409 24.68 -12.86 -2.47
N ILE A 410 25.39 -12.77 -1.34
CA ILE A 410 25.31 -13.76 -0.23
C ILE A 410 23.88 -13.82 0.35
N THR A 411 23.23 -12.68 0.50
CA THR A 411 21.85 -12.55 0.96
C THR A 411 21.04 -11.74 -0.05
N PRO A 412 20.69 -12.35 -1.20
CA PRO A 412 19.91 -11.66 -2.21
C PRO A 412 18.50 -11.34 -1.72
N MET A 413 17.84 -10.41 -2.38
CA MET A 413 16.41 -10.18 -2.16
C MET A 413 15.63 -11.44 -2.59
N PRO A 414 14.78 -12.01 -1.73
CA PRO A 414 13.94 -13.13 -2.12
C PRO A 414 12.93 -12.69 -3.19
N LEU A 415 12.98 -13.32 -4.35
CA LEU A 415 12.03 -13.10 -5.44
C LEU A 415 11.19 -14.37 -5.66
N PRO A 416 9.90 -14.23 -5.98
CA PRO A 416 9.11 -15.35 -6.50
C PRO A 416 9.72 -15.82 -7.85
N SER A 417 9.38 -17.02 -8.27
CA SER A 417 9.82 -17.53 -9.57
C SER A 417 9.31 -16.67 -10.72
N GLN A 418 8.11 -16.14 -10.59
CA GLN A 418 7.44 -15.28 -11.58
C GLN A 418 6.44 -14.35 -10.90
N VAL A 419 6.08 -13.27 -11.58
CA VAL A 419 4.99 -12.37 -11.20
C VAL A 419 3.94 -12.34 -12.30
N ALA A 420 2.70 -12.71 -11.97
CA ALA A 420 1.58 -12.73 -12.90
C ALA A 420 0.85 -11.37 -12.89
N LEU A 421 1.11 -10.55 -13.88
CA LEU A 421 0.62 -9.18 -13.97
C LEU A 421 -0.73 -9.11 -14.69
N ASN A 422 -1.61 -8.28 -14.17
CA ASN A 422 -3.01 -8.20 -14.56
C ASN A 422 -3.30 -7.26 -15.73
N GLY A 423 -2.26 -6.65 -16.35
CA GLY A 423 -2.41 -5.77 -17.50
C GLY A 423 -1.14 -5.01 -17.85
N LYS A 424 -1.19 -4.27 -18.96
CA LYS A 424 -0.05 -3.52 -19.50
C LYS A 424 0.44 -2.44 -18.53
N ALA A 425 -0.45 -1.72 -17.87
CA ALA A 425 -0.08 -0.68 -16.89
C ALA A 425 0.79 -1.22 -15.75
N ALA A 426 0.44 -2.41 -15.22
CA ALA A 426 1.24 -3.08 -14.20
C ALA A 426 2.61 -3.52 -14.77
N THR A 427 2.63 -4.05 -15.99
CA THR A 427 3.87 -4.47 -16.67
C THR A 427 4.82 -3.29 -16.88
N ASP A 428 4.31 -2.20 -17.41
CA ASP A 428 5.10 -0.97 -17.62
C ASP A 428 5.67 -0.44 -16.30
N ALA A 429 4.89 -0.52 -15.21
CA ALA A 429 5.34 -0.08 -13.89
C ALA A 429 6.47 -0.96 -13.33
N TYR A 430 6.37 -2.30 -13.44
CA TYR A 430 7.41 -3.23 -12.99
C TYR A 430 8.70 -3.08 -13.81
N LEU A 431 8.59 -2.97 -15.13
CA LEU A 431 9.74 -2.76 -16.03
C LEU A 431 10.42 -1.42 -15.75
N ALA A 432 9.65 -0.34 -15.58
CA ALA A 432 10.18 0.96 -15.20
C ALA A 432 10.84 0.96 -13.80
N GLY A 433 10.46 0.03 -12.92
CA GLY A 433 11.10 -0.24 -11.64
C GLY A 433 12.34 -1.12 -11.74
N GLY A 434 12.73 -1.58 -12.92
CA GLY A 434 13.90 -2.42 -13.14
C GLY A 434 13.71 -3.90 -12.72
N TYR A 435 12.46 -4.36 -12.56
CA TYR A 435 12.19 -5.77 -12.27
C TYR A 435 12.63 -6.64 -13.48
N PRO A 436 13.23 -7.84 -13.26
CA PRO A 436 13.65 -8.73 -14.35
C PRO A 436 12.48 -9.08 -15.29
N ALA A 437 12.63 -8.76 -16.57
CA ALA A 437 11.55 -8.91 -17.55
C ALA A 437 11.16 -10.38 -17.80
N GLU A 438 12.14 -11.27 -17.70
CA GLU A 438 11.99 -12.73 -17.85
C GLU A 438 11.12 -13.38 -16.79
N ASP A 439 10.99 -12.73 -15.62
CA ASP A 439 10.17 -13.22 -14.50
C ASP A 439 8.75 -12.66 -14.53
N LEU A 440 8.41 -11.82 -15.52
CA LEU A 440 7.07 -11.23 -15.66
C LEU A 440 6.21 -12.02 -16.63
N ILE A 441 5.05 -12.46 -16.21
CA ILE A 441 4.04 -13.13 -17.05
C ILE A 441 2.72 -12.38 -17.00
N GLN A 442 1.90 -12.54 -18.05
CA GLN A 442 0.59 -11.91 -18.15
C GLN A 442 -0.51 -12.84 -17.64
N ALA A 443 -1.43 -12.29 -16.87
CA ALA A 443 -2.63 -12.97 -16.39
C ALA A 443 -3.87 -12.09 -16.57
N GLU A 444 -5.06 -12.67 -16.53
CA GLU A 444 -6.28 -11.88 -16.47
C GLU A 444 -6.45 -11.25 -15.08
N ALA A 445 -7.02 -10.04 -15.07
CA ALA A 445 -7.31 -9.25 -13.90
C ALA A 445 -8.57 -9.76 -13.18
N LEU A 446 -8.42 -10.87 -12.42
CA LEU A 446 -9.55 -11.62 -11.83
C LEU A 446 -10.54 -10.73 -11.08
N ARG A 447 -10.05 -9.78 -10.28
CA ARG A 447 -10.88 -8.84 -9.51
C ARG A 447 -11.71 -7.90 -10.38
N TYR A 448 -11.26 -7.63 -11.61
CA TYR A 448 -11.81 -6.61 -12.51
C TYR A 448 -12.58 -7.19 -13.69
N LEU A 449 -12.77 -8.51 -13.76
CA LEU A 449 -13.48 -9.18 -14.87
C LEU A 449 -14.90 -8.64 -15.11
N TYR A 450 -15.54 -8.07 -14.09
CA TYR A 450 -16.86 -7.45 -14.19
C TYR A 450 -16.86 -6.21 -15.12
N LEU A 451 -15.72 -5.53 -15.31
CA LEU A 451 -15.59 -4.38 -16.22
C LEU A 451 -15.80 -4.77 -17.69
N ASN A 452 -15.68 -6.04 -18.03
CA ASN A 452 -15.97 -6.52 -19.38
C ASN A 452 -17.46 -6.42 -19.77
N ASN A 453 -18.37 -6.38 -18.79
CA ASN A 453 -19.82 -6.27 -19.00
C ASN A 453 -20.29 -4.82 -19.19
N VAL A 454 -19.43 -3.85 -18.98
CA VAL A 454 -19.77 -2.41 -18.95
C VAL A 454 -20.22 -1.90 -20.32
N ASN A 455 -19.71 -2.46 -21.42
CA ASN A 455 -20.02 -1.99 -22.79
C ASN A 455 -21.47 -2.21 -23.24
N GLU A 456 -22.14 -3.26 -22.74
CA GLU A 456 -23.50 -3.59 -23.18
C GLU A 456 -24.54 -2.60 -22.66
N VAL A 457 -24.25 -1.99 -21.50
CA VAL A 457 -25.20 -1.10 -20.78
C VAL A 457 -25.02 0.37 -21.16
N LEU A 458 -23.78 0.84 -21.40
CA LEU A 458 -23.53 2.24 -21.78
C LEU A 458 -24.14 2.65 -23.12
N LYS A 459 -24.32 1.72 -24.05
CA LYS A 459 -24.97 1.98 -25.35
C LYS A 459 -26.46 2.34 -25.25
N VAL A 460 -27.11 1.95 -24.15
CA VAL A 460 -28.56 2.13 -23.97
C VAL A 460 -28.89 3.50 -23.37
N ASP A 461 -28.01 4.13 -22.57
CA ASP A 461 -28.36 5.30 -21.75
C ASP A 461 -27.92 6.66 -22.32
N LEU A 462 -27.18 6.70 -23.43
CA LEU A 462 -26.74 7.96 -24.09
C LEU A 462 -27.86 8.78 -24.72
N GLN A 463 -29.09 8.24 -24.78
CA GLN A 463 -30.25 8.93 -25.37
C GLN A 463 -31.00 9.86 -24.40
N HIS A 464 -30.65 9.92 -23.11
CA HIS A 464 -31.41 10.64 -22.06
C HIS A 464 -30.67 11.86 -21.47
N LYS A 465 -29.98 12.68 -22.29
CA LYS A 465 -29.42 13.98 -21.86
C LYS A 465 -30.51 15.05 -21.62
N LYS A 466 -31.40 14.84 -20.67
CA LYS A 466 -32.43 15.84 -20.27
C LYS A 466 -32.31 16.37 -18.84
N TYR A 467 -31.36 15.88 -18.06
CA TYR A 467 -31.20 16.22 -16.65
C TYR A 467 -29.82 16.81 -16.38
N GLY A 468 -29.70 17.60 -15.30
CA GLY A 468 -28.44 18.23 -14.88
C GLY A 468 -27.30 17.23 -14.62
N LEU A 469 -26.14 17.70 -14.19
CA LEU A 469 -24.92 16.92 -13.92
C LEU A 469 -25.19 15.81 -12.90
N ARG A 470 -24.87 14.56 -13.22
CA ARG A 470 -24.93 13.41 -12.30
C ARG A 470 -23.52 13.13 -11.74
N LEU A 471 -23.27 13.61 -10.53
CA LEU A 471 -21.98 13.50 -9.84
C LEU A 471 -21.99 12.30 -8.88
N LEU A 472 -21.06 11.34 -9.10
CA LEU A 472 -20.85 10.22 -8.19
C LEU A 472 -19.62 10.51 -7.33
N VAL A 473 -19.82 10.77 -6.05
CA VAL A 473 -18.75 10.96 -5.07
C VAL A 473 -18.37 9.60 -4.50
N LEU A 474 -17.09 9.20 -4.67
CA LEU A 474 -16.55 7.94 -4.18
C LEU A 474 -15.69 8.20 -2.95
N GLY A 475 -16.15 7.77 -1.78
CA GLY A 475 -15.43 7.92 -0.52
C GLY A 475 -14.17 7.06 -0.45
N ASP A 476 -13.24 7.48 0.41
CA ASP A 476 -11.97 6.81 0.68
C ASP A 476 -12.06 5.99 1.98
N TYR A 477 -11.17 5.01 2.13
CA TYR A 477 -11.01 4.28 3.38
C TYR A 477 -10.39 5.15 4.50
N LEU A 478 -9.67 6.22 4.14
CA LEU A 478 -9.19 7.24 5.06
C LEU A 478 -10.23 8.35 5.20
N GLU A 479 -10.75 8.53 6.42
CA GLU A 479 -11.75 9.54 6.73
C GLU A 479 -11.26 10.96 6.41
N SER A 480 -9.98 11.27 6.67
CA SER A 480 -9.38 12.57 6.37
C SER A 480 -9.48 12.94 4.88
N ASN A 481 -9.26 11.97 3.99
CA ASN A 481 -9.34 12.17 2.54
C ASN A 481 -10.79 12.44 2.11
N THR A 482 -11.74 11.64 2.61
CA THR A 482 -13.14 11.85 2.31
C THR A 482 -13.63 13.20 2.84
N ARG A 483 -13.24 13.60 4.07
CA ARG A 483 -13.60 14.92 4.63
C ARG A 483 -13.00 16.07 3.82
N ARG A 484 -11.78 15.93 3.31
CA ARG A 484 -11.17 16.93 2.43
C ARG A 484 -11.94 17.04 1.11
N GLN A 485 -12.23 15.90 0.49
CA GLN A 485 -13.02 15.81 -0.74
C GLN A 485 -14.38 16.49 -0.56
N MET A 486 -15.08 16.18 0.50
CA MET A 486 -16.40 16.76 0.78
C MET A 486 -16.33 18.26 1.08
N ARG A 487 -15.34 18.73 1.84
CA ARG A 487 -15.15 20.16 2.09
C ARG A 487 -14.93 20.96 0.80
N LEU A 488 -14.11 20.43 -0.12
CA LEU A 488 -13.89 21.10 -1.39
C LEU A 488 -15.19 21.17 -2.22
N LEU A 489 -15.98 20.08 -2.21
CA LEU A 489 -17.27 20.04 -2.90
C LEU A 489 -18.27 21.03 -2.28
N THR A 490 -18.33 21.14 -0.95
CA THR A 490 -19.18 22.11 -0.24
C THR A 490 -18.86 23.55 -0.66
N GLN A 491 -17.59 23.90 -0.84
CA GLN A 491 -17.18 25.26 -1.25
C GLN A 491 -17.69 25.65 -2.64
N VAL A 492 -17.98 24.69 -3.50
CA VAL A 492 -18.52 24.94 -4.86
C VAL A 492 -20.00 24.61 -5.00
N ALA A 493 -20.67 24.24 -3.91
CA ALA A 493 -22.06 23.76 -3.94
C ALA A 493 -23.01 24.70 -4.68
N SER A 494 -22.89 26.01 -4.41
CA SER A 494 -23.71 27.06 -5.05
C SER A 494 -23.33 27.39 -6.50
N LEU A 495 -22.20 26.90 -6.98
CA LEU A 495 -21.69 27.10 -8.33
C LEU A 495 -21.94 25.90 -9.25
N LEU A 496 -22.45 24.80 -8.71
CA LEU A 496 -22.80 23.63 -9.51
C LEU A 496 -23.96 23.94 -10.48
N PRO A 497 -23.98 23.31 -11.65
CA PRO A 497 -25.09 23.47 -12.60
C PRO A 497 -26.44 23.13 -11.98
N ASP A 498 -27.50 23.87 -12.37
CA ASP A 498 -28.87 23.61 -11.90
C ASP A 498 -29.29 22.15 -12.20
N GLY A 499 -29.97 21.54 -11.23
CA GLY A 499 -30.42 20.15 -11.34
C GLY A 499 -29.31 19.12 -11.13
N THR A 500 -28.12 19.51 -10.62
CA THR A 500 -27.05 18.56 -10.27
C THR A 500 -27.52 17.55 -9.22
N ILE A 501 -27.34 16.26 -9.51
CA ILE A 501 -27.62 15.15 -8.59
C ILE A 501 -26.32 14.64 -8.04
N ILE A 502 -26.13 14.70 -6.71
CA ILE A 502 -24.93 14.25 -6.02
C ILE A 502 -25.20 12.92 -5.33
N SER A 503 -24.70 11.83 -5.90
CA SER A 503 -24.74 10.50 -5.28
C SER A 503 -23.45 10.25 -4.52
N PHE A 504 -23.53 9.95 -3.21
CA PHE A 504 -22.36 9.63 -2.39
C PHE A 504 -22.32 8.15 -2.02
N LYS A 505 -21.25 7.47 -2.45
CA LYS A 505 -20.94 6.09 -2.06
C LYS A 505 -19.82 6.10 -1.01
N PRO A 506 -20.16 5.91 0.29
CA PRO A 506 -19.15 5.82 1.34
C PRO A 506 -18.31 4.55 1.18
N HIS A 507 -17.04 4.63 1.61
CA HIS A 507 -16.23 3.42 1.78
C HIS A 507 -16.69 2.66 3.05
N PRO A 508 -16.74 1.32 3.04
CA PRO A 508 -17.21 0.54 4.20
C PRO A 508 -16.46 0.84 5.52
N ALA A 509 -15.18 1.21 5.42
CA ALA A 509 -14.36 1.55 6.60
C ALA A 509 -14.50 3.01 7.07
N CYS A 510 -15.29 3.85 6.38
CA CYS A 510 -15.43 5.27 6.70
C CYS A 510 -16.89 5.68 6.63
N SER A 511 -17.51 5.96 7.79
CA SER A 511 -18.91 6.36 7.91
C SER A 511 -19.01 7.88 7.93
N ILE A 512 -19.45 8.47 6.80
CA ILE A 512 -19.83 9.88 6.70
C ILE A 512 -21.34 9.95 6.56
N ARG A 513 -21.94 10.89 7.25
CA ARG A 513 -23.39 11.11 7.23
C ARG A 513 -23.73 12.32 6.34
N ALA A 514 -24.90 12.29 5.71
CA ALA A 514 -25.36 13.41 4.88
C ALA A 514 -25.53 14.71 5.71
N GLU A 515 -25.94 14.55 6.97
CA GLU A 515 -26.16 15.67 7.90
C GLU A 515 -24.88 16.44 8.23
N ASP A 516 -23.70 15.84 8.03
CA ASP A 516 -22.41 16.50 8.24
C ASP A 516 -22.13 17.57 7.13
N TYR A 517 -22.94 17.57 6.04
CA TYR A 517 -22.77 18.45 4.87
C TYR A 517 -24.14 19.01 4.39
N PRO A 518 -24.80 19.88 5.18
CA PRO A 518 -26.14 20.35 4.90
C PRO A 518 -26.29 21.18 3.59
N ASP A 519 -25.19 21.80 3.15
CA ASP A 519 -25.16 22.59 1.91
C ASP A 519 -25.15 21.71 0.64
N LEU A 520 -24.96 20.39 0.80
CA LEU A 520 -24.97 19.43 -0.28
C LEU A 520 -26.22 18.56 -0.20
N SER A 521 -27.04 18.56 -1.24
CA SER A 521 -28.16 17.61 -1.37
C SER A 521 -27.64 16.20 -1.68
N LEU A 522 -27.09 15.52 -0.66
CA LEU A 522 -26.42 14.22 -0.82
C LEU A 522 -27.42 13.06 -0.83
N LEU A 523 -27.38 12.24 -1.89
CA LEU A 523 -28.02 10.94 -1.94
C LEU A 523 -27.00 9.84 -1.56
N ILE A 524 -27.08 9.30 -0.33
CA ILE A 524 -26.22 8.19 0.10
C ILE A 524 -26.69 6.90 -0.56
N VAL A 525 -25.79 6.26 -1.33
CA VAL A 525 -26.08 5.08 -2.13
C VAL A 525 -25.32 3.84 -1.63
N LYS A 526 -26.03 2.69 -1.56
CA LYS A 526 -25.47 1.39 -1.13
C LYS A 526 -25.29 0.41 -2.27
N GLU A 527 -25.75 0.74 -3.46
CA GLU A 527 -25.64 -0.10 -4.65
C GLU A 527 -24.18 -0.44 -4.96
N SER A 528 -23.95 -1.54 -5.72
CA SER A 528 -22.61 -1.90 -6.19
C SER A 528 -22.04 -0.78 -7.07
N LEU A 529 -20.71 -0.59 -7.03
CA LEU A 529 -20.02 0.43 -7.83
C LEU A 529 -20.37 0.31 -9.31
N THR A 530 -20.40 -0.91 -9.84
CA THR A 530 -20.77 -1.18 -11.24
C THR A 530 -22.11 -0.56 -11.64
N LYS A 531 -23.14 -0.73 -10.80
CA LYS A 531 -24.48 -0.16 -11.08
C LYS A 531 -24.49 1.37 -11.02
N LEU A 532 -23.69 1.95 -10.14
CA LEU A 532 -23.62 3.40 -9.96
C LEU A 532 -22.87 4.09 -11.09
N LEU A 533 -21.82 3.47 -11.63
CA LEU A 533 -21.04 4.01 -12.75
C LEU A 533 -21.89 4.20 -14.01
N PHE A 534 -22.95 3.43 -14.20
CA PHE A 534 -23.89 3.64 -15.33
C PHE A 534 -24.85 4.82 -15.12
N LYS A 535 -24.96 5.32 -13.90
CA LYS A 535 -25.91 6.37 -13.52
C LYS A 535 -25.24 7.73 -13.34
N CYS A 536 -23.94 7.86 -13.61
CA CYS A 536 -23.20 9.11 -13.41
C CYS A 536 -22.48 9.60 -14.67
N ASP A 537 -22.25 10.90 -14.74
CA ASP A 537 -21.48 11.55 -15.80
C ASP A 537 -20.04 11.78 -15.36
N VAL A 538 -19.84 12.02 -14.05
CA VAL A 538 -18.53 12.27 -13.43
C VAL A 538 -18.38 11.46 -12.17
N ALA A 539 -17.21 10.86 -11.98
CA ALA A 539 -16.76 10.27 -10.73
C ALA A 539 -15.79 11.24 -10.01
N TYR A 540 -16.20 11.72 -8.85
CA TYR A 540 -15.41 12.60 -8.00
C TYR A 540 -14.78 11.78 -6.89
N THR A 541 -13.44 11.75 -6.86
CA THR A 541 -12.67 10.78 -6.06
C THR A 541 -11.57 11.46 -5.25
N SER A 542 -11.07 10.78 -4.22
CA SER A 542 -9.76 11.10 -3.64
C SER A 542 -8.63 10.57 -4.53
N SER A 543 -7.40 11.01 -4.30
CA SER A 543 -6.20 10.51 -5.00
C SER A 543 -5.75 9.11 -4.53
N VAL A 544 -6.44 8.47 -3.60
CA VAL A 544 -6.04 7.17 -3.03
C VAL A 544 -6.97 6.03 -3.42
N THR A 545 -8.25 6.30 -3.69
CA THR A 545 -9.21 5.24 -3.97
C THR A 545 -8.98 4.51 -5.29
N SER A 546 -9.01 3.17 -5.26
CA SER A 546 -8.93 2.34 -6.48
C SER A 546 -10.20 2.41 -7.33
N ALA A 547 -11.33 2.82 -6.75
CA ALA A 547 -12.59 2.99 -7.48
C ALA A 547 -12.51 4.06 -8.59
N ALA A 548 -11.51 4.95 -8.53
CA ALA A 548 -11.18 5.87 -9.62
C ALA A 548 -10.81 5.13 -10.92
N VAL A 549 -10.08 4.01 -10.81
CA VAL A 549 -9.70 3.20 -11.99
C VAL A 549 -10.91 2.50 -12.57
N ASP A 550 -11.82 2.02 -11.71
CA ASP A 550 -13.07 1.40 -12.15
C ASP A 550 -13.91 2.38 -12.97
N ALA A 551 -14.05 3.63 -12.48
CA ALA A 551 -14.75 4.70 -13.18
C ALA A 551 -14.06 5.05 -14.52
N TYR A 552 -12.75 5.23 -14.49
CA TYR A 552 -11.94 5.55 -15.67
C TYR A 552 -12.03 4.47 -16.74
N CYS A 553 -11.89 3.20 -16.36
CA CYS A 553 -12.03 2.06 -17.26
C CYS A 553 -13.47 1.85 -17.75
N SER A 554 -14.46 2.41 -17.05
CA SER A 554 -15.86 2.44 -17.49
C SER A 554 -16.18 3.60 -18.45
N GLY A 555 -15.20 4.42 -18.82
CA GLY A 555 -15.39 5.55 -19.71
C GLY A 555 -15.93 6.81 -19.02
N ILE A 556 -16.07 6.79 -17.70
CA ILE A 556 -16.56 7.93 -16.92
C ILE A 556 -15.44 8.96 -16.76
N HIS A 557 -15.79 10.25 -16.84
CA HIS A 557 -14.85 11.32 -16.52
C HIS A 557 -14.49 11.29 -15.03
N VAL A 558 -13.19 11.34 -14.72
CA VAL A 558 -12.70 11.26 -13.35
C VAL A 558 -12.12 12.60 -12.92
N VAL A 559 -12.63 13.15 -11.84
CA VAL A 559 -12.07 14.30 -11.12
C VAL A 559 -11.54 13.82 -9.78
N SER A 560 -10.24 14.00 -9.54
CA SER A 560 -9.57 13.50 -8.33
C SER A 560 -9.01 14.63 -7.48
N VAL A 561 -9.32 14.64 -6.20
CA VAL A 561 -8.78 15.63 -5.25
C VAL A 561 -7.36 15.26 -4.86
N SER A 562 -6.44 16.18 -5.07
CA SER A 562 -5.07 16.06 -4.58
C SER A 562 -4.98 16.49 -3.11
N ASP A 563 -4.24 15.72 -2.30
CA ASP A 563 -3.95 16.06 -0.91
C ASP A 563 -2.45 16.41 -0.77
N PRO A 564 -2.11 17.63 -0.33
CA PRO A 564 -0.71 18.04 -0.17
C PRO A 564 0.00 17.36 1.01
N ASN A 565 -0.75 16.65 1.88
CA ASN A 565 -0.17 15.94 3.02
C ASN A 565 0.39 14.55 2.66
N ILE A 566 0.04 14.03 1.50
CA ILE A 566 0.45 12.70 1.02
C ILE A 566 0.96 12.76 -0.41
N LEU A 567 1.79 11.82 -0.78
CA LEU A 567 2.18 11.61 -2.18
C LEU A 567 0.95 11.20 -3.01
N ASN A 568 0.89 11.62 -4.26
CA ASN A 568 -0.26 11.30 -5.13
C ASN A 568 -0.33 9.80 -5.43
N MET A 569 -1.15 9.09 -4.66
CA MET A 569 -1.34 7.64 -4.73
C MET A 569 -2.29 7.20 -5.86
N SER A 570 -2.75 8.11 -6.71
CA SER A 570 -3.66 7.75 -7.79
C SER A 570 -2.99 6.82 -8.81
N PRO A 571 -3.60 5.69 -9.16
CA PRO A 571 -3.15 4.89 -10.29
C PRO A 571 -3.27 5.63 -11.63
N LEU A 572 -4.12 6.66 -11.68
CA LEU A 572 -4.41 7.49 -12.85
C LEU A 572 -3.48 8.72 -12.97
N ARG A 573 -2.48 8.84 -12.10
CA ARG A 573 -1.61 10.02 -12.00
C ARG A 573 -0.99 10.47 -13.33
N ARG A 574 -0.75 9.56 -14.26
CA ARG A 574 -0.17 9.83 -15.59
C ARG A 574 -1.19 9.85 -16.72
N CYS A 575 -2.48 9.76 -16.41
CA CYS A 575 -3.55 9.84 -17.40
C CYS A 575 -3.90 11.32 -17.65
N GLY A 576 -3.61 11.81 -18.86
CA GLY A 576 -3.78 13.24 -19.21
C GLY A 576 -5.23 13.70 -19.30
N ASP A 577 -6.18 12.78 -19.33
CA ASP A 577 -7.63 13.01 -19.39
C ASP A 577 -8.32 12.86 -18.00
N VAL A 578 -7.54 12.83 -16.92
CA VAL A 578 -8.02 12.87 -15.53
C VAL A 578 -7.73 14.24 -14.94
N SER A 579 -8.73 14.88 -14.37
CA SER A 579 -8.58 16.19 -13.73
C SER A 579 -8.15 16.02 -12.26
N PHE A 580 -6.92 16.46 -11.93
CA PHE A 580 -6.46 16.53 -10.55
C PHE A 580 -6.68 17.95 -10.02
N VAL A 581 -7.55 18.08 -9.01
CA VAL A 581 -7.99 19.38 -8.48
C VAL A 581 -7.44 19.63 -7.08
N THR A 582 -7.10 20.88 -6.81
CA THR A 582 -6.52 21.33 -5.54
C THR A 582 -7.32 22.46 -4.90
N THR A 583 -8.05 23.24 -5.71
CA THR A 583 -8.81 24.43 -5.31
C THR A 583 -10.28 24.32 -5.74
N PRO A 584 -11.17 25.15 -5.17
CA PRO A 584 -12.57 25.27 -5.64
C PRO A 584 -12.66 25.62 -7.13
N ASP A 585 -11.81 26.56 -7.61
CA ASP A 585 -11.82 26.99 -9.01
C ASP A 585 -11.39 25.85 -9.95
N ASP A 586 -10.35 25.06 -9.57
CA ASP A 586 -9.97 23.87 -10.34
C ASP A 586 -11.15 22.87 -10.40
N LEU A 587 -11.87 22.68 -9.27
CA LEU A 587 -12.97 21.73 -9.20
C LEU A 587 -14.14 22.16 -10.09
N ILE A 588 -14.59 23.41 -9.99
CA ILE A 588 -15.73 23.86 -10.80
C ILE A 588 -15.39 23.83 -12.30
N MET A 589 -14.17 24.24 -12.67
CA MET A 589 -13.67 24.16 -14.05
C MET A 589 -13.68 22.70 -14.54
N ALA A 590 -13.20 21.75 -13.75
CA ALA A 590 -13.20 20.33 -14.11
C ALA A 590 -14.61 19.74 -14.24
N LEU A 591 -15.56 20.18 -13.41
CA LEU A 591 -16.95 19.72 -13.46
C LEU A 591 -17.77 20.34 -14.60
N THR A 592 -17.37 21.50 -15.11
CA THR A 592 -18.07 22.21 -16.21
C THR A 592 -17.48 21.93 -17.59
N SER A 593 -16.21 21.49 -17.67
CA SER A 593 -15.49 21.21 -18.93
C SER A 593 -15.57 19.76 -19.41
N ILE A 594 -16.63 19.03 -19.04
CA ILE A 594 -16.77 17.60 -19.33
C ILE A 594 -16.92 17.39 -20.83
N THR A 595 -15.91 16.81 -21.46
CA THR A 595 -15.99 16.28 -22.83
C THR A 595 -16.27 14.79 -22.80
N SER A 596 -17.36 14.35 -23.42
CA SER A 596 -17.68 12.92 -23.55
C SER A 596 -16.68 12.25 -24.49
N THR A 597 -15.74 11.50 -23.94
CA THR A 597 -14.78 10.72 -24.74
C THR A 597 -15.14 9.24 -24.71
N LEU A 598 -15.51 8.69 -25.86
CA LEU A 598 -15.80 7.26 -26.10
C LEU A 598 -14.50 6.41 -26.17
N VAL A 599 -13.64 6.44 -25.16
CA VAL A 599 -12.32 5.77 -25.20
C VAL A 599 -12.21 4.66 -24.13
N ALA A 600 -13.34 4.13 -23.66
CA ALA A 600 -13.37 3.14 -22.58
C ALA A 600 -12.58 1.84 -22.91
N ASP A 601 -12.59 1.38 -24.15
CA ASP A 601 -11.94 0.12 -24.53
C ASP A 601 -10.40 0.21 -24.46
N SER A 602 -9.80 1.28 -24.96
CA SER A 602 -8.34 1.46 -24.89
C SER A 602 -7.85 1.63 -23.45
N ARG A 603 -8.61 2.35 -22.61
CA ARG A 603 -8.33 2.50 -21.17
C ARG A 603 -8.35 1.16 -20.44
N ARG A 604 -9.38 0.33 -20.69
CA ARG A 604 -9.50 -1.02 -20.11
C ARG A 604 -8.34 -1.92 -20.53
N GLN A 605 -8.05 -2.00 -21.83
CA GLN A 605 -6.96 -2.82 -22.37
C GLN A 605 -5.58 -2.42 -21.85
N TYR A 606 -5.39 -1.14 -21.54
CA TYR A 606 -4.15 -0.68 -20.92
C TYR A 606 -4.05 -1.13 -19.45
N PHE A 607 -5.13 -0.96 -18.68
CA PHE A 607 -5.09 -1.27 -17.26
C PHE A 607 -5.23 -2.76 -16.96
N PHE A 608 -6.09 -3.48 -17.68
CA PHE A 608 -6.49 -4.83 -17.31
C PHE A 608 -6.65 -5.77 -18.51
N ASN A 609 -6.16 -6.99 -18.34
CA ASN A 609 -6.51 -8.12 -19.20
C ASN A 609 -7.85 -8.71 -18.74
N LEU A 610 -8.92 -8.55 -19.54
CA LEU A 610 -10.29 -8.83 -19.12
C LEU A 610 -10.94 -9.93 -19.98
N ASP A 611 -10.34 -11.11 -20.08
CA ASP A 611 -10.95 -12.25 -20.76
C ASP A 611 -11.60 -13.21 -19.75
N LYS A 612 -12.94 -13.39 -19.83
CA LYS A 612 -13.69 -14.29 -18.95
C LYS A 612 -13.35 -15.76 -19.15
N GLY A 613 -12.83 -16.14 -20.31
CA GLY A 613 -12.35 -17.49 -20.60
C GLY A 613 -11.05 -17.83 -19.88
N LEU A 614 -10.36 -16.83 -19.32
CA LEU A 614 -9.10 -16.95 -18.59
C LEU A 614 -7.99 -17.68 -19.37
N PRO A 615 -7.74 -17.40 -20.66
CA PRO A 615 -6.77 -18.15 -21.46
C PRO A 615 -5.35 -18.05 -20.89
N ARG A 616 -4.93 -16.89 -20.35
CA ARG A 616 -3.61 -16.72 -19.74
C ARG A 616 -3.48 -17.52 -18.46
N TRP A 617 -4.47 -17.45 -17.56
CA TRP A 617 -4.51 -18.29 -16.37
C TRP A 617 -4.51 -19.78 -16.73
N ARG A 618 -5.27 -20.22 -17.74
CA ARG A 618 -5.25 -21.60 -18.21
C ARG A 618 -3.86 -22.04 -18.65
N HIS A 619 -3.14 -21.18 -19.38
CA HIS A 619 -1.75 -21.44 -19.77
C HIS A 619 -0.81 -21.55 -18.57
N ILE A 620 -0.91 -20.61 -17.60
CA ILE A 620 -0.13 -20.63 -16.35
C ILE A 620 -0.40 -21.93 -15.58
N LEU A 621 -1.64 -22.35 -15.46
CA LEU A 621 -2.04 -23.54 -14.74
C LEU A 621 -1.64 -24.83 -15.46
N ALA A 622 -1.79 -24.92 -16.78
CA ALA A 622 -1.36 -26.09 -17.56
C ALA A 622 0.13 -26.42 -17.40
N SER A 623 0.95 -25.39 -17.15
CA SER A 623 2.37 -25.60 -16.85
C SER A 623 2.64 -25.91 -15.36
N ALA A 624 1.60 -25.93 -14.50
CA ALA A 624 1.68 -26.23 -13.07
C ALA A 624 1.07 -27.61 -12.72
N THR A 625 0.27 -28.17 -13.61
CA THR A 625 -0.30 -29.53 -13.52
C THR A 625 0.57 -30.53 -14.27
#